data_97a91ab3db129a35ab2d552724f00e2f
#
_entry.id   97a91ab3db129a35ab2d552724f00e2f
#
_cell.length_a   1.000
_cell.length_b   1.000
_cell.length_c   1.000
_cell.angle_alpha   90.00
_cell.angle_beta   90.00
_cell.angle_gamma   90.00
#
_symmetry.space_group_name_H-M   'P 1'
#
loop_
_entity.id
_entity.type
_entity.pdbx_description
1 polymer ?
#
loop_
_entity_poly.entity_id
_entity_poly.type
_entity_poly.pdbx_seq_one_letter_code
_entity_poly.pdbx_strand_id
1 'polypeptide(L)'
;MSIRQDVFGLETVYRLQVEGLWSAKSDVWLSPSPFFGSWDYGYFGGSAPGPRSTVDRIDYSNDTATASVRGLLSLAKSYLAATGNSSYGYFGGGNGPVSTVDRIDYSNDTATASPKGPLSGARWGMSATSAAANGLPQ
;
A
#
# COMPACT_ATOMS: atom_id res chain seq x y z
N MET A 1 12.91 -42.96 -3.53
CA MET A 1 12.06 -42.83 -2.34
C MET A 1 11.01 -41.77 -2.62
N SER A 2 9.76 -42.14 -2.75
CA SER A 2 8.69 -41.17 -3.04
C SER A 2 8.31 -40.45 -1.75
N ILE A 3 8.60 -39.17 -1.65
CA ILE A 3 8.13 -38.33 -0.55
C ILE A 3 6.67 -37.97 -0.86
N ARG A 4 5.74 -38.55 -0.10
CA ARG A 4 4.34 -38.16 -0.19
C ARG A 4 4.20 -36.71 0.25
N GLN A 5 3.42 -35.91 -0.47
CA GLN A 5 3.11 -34.53 -0.18
C GLN A 5 2.13 -34.37 1.01
N ASP A 6 2.27 -35.12 2.04
CA ASP A 6 1.42 -35.06 3.21
C ASP A 6 2.16 -34.29 4.30
N VAL A 7 1.50 -33.27 4.83
CA VAL A 7 1.82 -32.44 5.99
C VAL A 7 3.10 -32.86 6.72
N PHE A 8 4.22 -32.16 6.47
CA PHE A 8 5.46 -32.41 7.17
C PHE A 8 5.30 -32.09 8.66
N GLY A 9 5.43 -33.09 9.52
CA GLY A 9 5.55 -32.90 10.95
C GLY A 9 6.84 -32.10 11.26
N LEU A 10 6.86 -31.39 12.40
CA LEU A 10 8.02 -30.60 12.86
C LEU A 10 9.33 -31.39 12.85
N GLU A 11 9.26 -32.68 13.16
CA GLU A 11 10.41 -33.59 13.17
C GLU A 11 10.98 -33.85 11.76
N THR A 12 10.12 -33.93 10.76
CA THR A 12 10.53 -34.13 9.36
C THR A 12 11.17 -32.85 8.81
N VAL A 13 10.64 -31.67 9.15
CA VAL A 13 11.21 -30.37 8.78
C VAL A 13 12.59 -30.20 9.39
N TYR A 14 12.74 -30.50 10.69
CA TYR A 14 14.02 -30.43 11.39
C TYR A 14 15.07 -31.37 10.77
N ARG A 15 14.70 -32.60 10.45
CA ARG A 15 15.59 -33.58 9.83
C ARG A 15 16.08 -33.16 8.45
N LEU A 16 15.20 -32.62 7.61
CA LEU A 16 15.56 -32.13 6.29
C LEU A 16 16.53 -30.94 6.36
N GLN A 17 16.38 -30.10 7.38
CA GLN A 17 17.25 -28.96 7.63
C GLN A 17 18.65 -29.38 8.11
N VAL A 18 18.72 -30.34 9.01
CA VAL A 18 20.00 -30.89 9.53
C VAL A 18 20.77 -31.69 8.48
N GLU A 19 20.06 -32.40 7.61
CA GLU A 19 20.68 -33.17 6.51
C GLU A 19 21.08 -32.30 5.31
N GLY A 20 20.86 -30.96 5.38
CA GLY A 20 21.19 -30.04 4.31
C GLY A 20 20.35 -30.21 3.04
N LEU A 21 19.29 -31.01 3.10
CA LEU A 21 18.36 -31.23 2.01
C LEU A 21 17.38 -30.08 1.82
N TRP A 22 17.29 -29.20 2.81
CA TRP A 22 16.53 -27.97 2.76
C TRP A 22 17.51 -26.80 2.98
N SER A 23 17.66 -25.94 2.01
CA SER A 23 18.53 -24.79 2.15
C SER A 23 17.96 -23.83 3.19
N ALA A 24 18.80 -23.42 4.15
CA ALA A 24 18.40 -22.45 5.19
C ALA A 24 17.96 -21.07 4.63
N LYS A 25 18.13 -20.85 3.32
CA LYS A 25 17.67 -19.67 2.60
C LYS A 25 16.33 -19.84 1.92
N SER A 26 15.78 -21.04 1.91
CA SER A 26 14.43 -21.33 1.39
C SER A 26 13.41 -21.48 2.50
N ASP A 27 13.64 -20.81 3.64
CA ASP A 27 12.60 -20.62 4.63
C ASP A 27 11.45 -19.85 4.00
N VAL A 28 10.58 -20.58 3.33
CA VAL A 28 9.31 -20.11 2.77
C VAL A 28 8.48 -19.36 3.82
N TRP A 29 8.85 -19.50 5.10
CA TRP A 29 8.19 -18.91 6.26
C TRP A 29 8.91 -17.68 6.85
N LEU A 30 10.20 -17.47 6.50
CA LEU A 30 11.02 -16.37 7.05
C LEU A 30 11.55 -15.43 5.98
N SER A 31 11.37 -15.75 4.71
CA SER A 31 11.55 -14.79 3.65
C SER A 31 10.40 -13.79 3.74
N PRO A 32 10.66 -12.48 3.85
CA PRO A 32 9.61 -11.54 3.55
C PRO A 32 9.15 -11.87 2.13
N SER A 33 7.96 -12.43 2.02
CA SER A 33 7.41 -12.87 0.76
C SER A 33 7.47 -11.69 -0.22
N PRO A 34 8.05 -11.85 -1.41
CA PRO A 34 7.99 -10.81 -2.43
C PRO A 34 6.55 -10.54 -2.90
N PHE A 35 5.59 -11.33 -2.39
CA PHE A 35 4.16 -11.18 -2.66
C PHE A 35 3.44 -10.21 -1.73
N PHE A 36 4.02 -9.87 -0.57
CA PHE A 36 3.48 -8.79 0.24
C PHE A 36 4.19 -7.52 -0.22
N GLY A 37 3.52 -6.75 -1.05
CA GLY A 37 3.96 -5.40 -1.37
C GLY A 37 4.36 -4.70 -0.07
N SER A 38 5.49 -4.02 -0.12
CA SER A 38 6.05 -3.31 1.02
C SER A 38 5.00 -2.36 1.61
N TRP A 39 4.46 -2.69 2.77
CA TRP A 39 3.58 -1.81 3.55
C TRP A 39 4.41 -0.83 4.38
N ASP A 40 5.56 -0.42 3.84
CA ASP A 40 6.55 0.33 4.59
C ASP A 40 6.19 1.81 4.72
N TYR A 41 5.20 2.28 3.97
CA TYR A 41 4.90 3.71 3.88
C TYR A 41 3.42 4.02 4.03
N GLY A 42 3.14 5.14 4.71
CA GLY A 42 1.83 5.79 4.74
C GLY A 42 1.84 7.11 3.99
N TYR A 43 0.73 7.46 3.33
CA TYR A 43 0.61 8.69 2.54
C TYR A 43 -0.55 9.54 3.01
N PHE A 44 -0.30 10.83 3.18
CA PHE A 44 -1.27 11.83 3.61
C PHE A 44 -1.31 12.94 2.56
N GLY A 45 -2.47 13.23 2.01
CA GLY A 45 -2.61 14.24 0.97
C GLY A 45 -3.71 15.25 1.24
N GLY A 46 -3.53 16.46 0.70
CA GLY A 46 -4.47 17.55 0.89
C GLY A 46 -4.38 18.21 2.26
N SER A 47 -5.26 19.16 2.55
CA SER A 47 -5.30 19.88 3.82
C SER A 47 -6.64 20.58 4.03
N ALA A 48 -7.03 20.82 5.29
CA ALA A 48 -8.14 21.68 5.70
C ALA A 48 -7.67 22.59 6.83
N PRO A 49 -8.13 23.88 6.88
CA PRO A 49 -9.18 24.51 6.06
C PRO A 49 -8.72 24.99 4.67
N GLY A 50 -7.40 25.14 4.41
CA GLY A 50 -6.90 25.58 3.10
C GLY A 50 -6.55 24.38 2.20
N PRO A 51 -7.11 24.26 0.98
CA PRO A 51 -6.78 23.16 0.09
C PRO A 51 -5.29 23.17 -0.29
N ARG A 52 -4.66 22.00 -0.29
CA ARG A 52 -3.26 21.81 -0.69
C ARG A 52 -3.14 20.59 -1.63
N SER A 53 -2.13 20.65 -2.47
CA SER A 53 -1.75 19.51 -3.33
C SER A 53 -0.63 18.66 -2.74
N THR A 54 -0.05 19.08 -1.61
CA THR A 54 1.05 18.36 -0.96
C THR A 54 0.63 16.95 -0.55
N VAL A 55 1.53 16.00 -0.78
CA VAL A 55 1.43 14.63 -0.27
C VAL A 55 2.66 14.37 0.60
N ASP A 56 2.42 13.98 1.82
CA ASP A 56 3.45 13.58 2.79
C ASP A 56 3.50 12.07 2.91
N ARG A 57 4.70 11.51 3.00
CA ARG A 57 4.95 10.08 3.22
C ARG A 57 5.62 9.85 4.56
N ILE A 58 5.05 8.96 5.36
CA ILE A 58 5.66 8.42 6.56
C ILE A 58 6.33 7.08 6.24
N ASP A 59 7.52 6.86 6.77
CA ASP A 59 8.21 5.57 6.78
C ASP A 59 7.85 4.85 8.07
N TYR A 60 7.16 3.71 7.98
CA TYR A 60 6.75 2.94 9.16
C TYR A 60 7.93 2.28 9.89
N SER A 61 9.08 2.12 9.22
CA SER A 61 10.29 1.65 9.88
C SER A 61 10.97 2.73 10.73
N ASN A 62 10.62 4.01 10.49
CA ASN A 62 11.12 5.19 11.20
C ASN A 62 10.01 6.24 11.38
N ASP A 63 8.96 5.88 12.10
CA ASP A 63 7.74 6.68 12.28
C ASP A 63 7.91 7.88 13.21
N THR A 64 9.05 8.01 13.85
CA THR A 64 9.42 9.19 14.65
C THR A 64 10.03 10.31 13.82
N ALA A 65 10.42 10.04 12.56
CA ALA A 65 10.95 11.04 11.66
C ALA A 65 9.84 11.92 11.10
N THR A 66 10.19 13.16 10.75
CA THR A 66 9.27 14.05 10.03
C THR A 66 8.93 13.42 8.67
N ALA A 67 7.63 13.45 8.32
CA ALA A 67 7.15 12.97 7.03
C ALA A 67 7.87 13.68 5.87
N SER A 68 8.17 12.95 4.82
CA SER A 68 8.83 13.50 3.64
C SER A 68 7.81 13.87 2.57
N VAL A 69 7.92 15.09 2.04
CA VAL A 69 7.08 15.53 0.91
C VAL A 69 7.38 14.70 -0.33
N ARG A 70 6.32 14.28 -1.02
CA ARG A 70 6.36 13.52 -2.28
C ARG A 70 5.69 14.28 -3.42
N GLY A 71 5.39 13.58 -4.53
CA GLY A 71 4.72 14.18 -5.67
C GLY A 71 3.36 14.79 -5.30
N LEU A 72 3.03 15.91 -5.93
CA LEU A 72 1.82 16.65 -5.64
C LEU A 72 0.57 15.93 -6.20
N LEU A 73 -0.60 16.17 -5.60
CA LEU A 73 -1.89 15.89 -6.24
C LEU A 73 -2.04 16.78 -7.49
N SER A 74 -2.84 16.35 -8.44
CA SER A 74 -3.11 17.14 -9.67
C SER A 74 -3.78 18.49 -9.38
N LEU A 75 -4.53 18.58 -8.31
CA LEU A 75 -5.20 19.78 -7.82
C LEU A 75 -5.05 19.88 -6.30
N ALA A 76 -5.02 21.12 -5.80
CA ALA A 76 -5.12 21.38 -4.38
C ALA A 76 -6.51 20.98 -3.86
N LYS A 77 -6.56 20.13 -2.85
CA LYS A 77 -7.79 19.54 -2.30
C LYS A 77 -7.84 19.64 -0.79
N SER A 78 -9.07 19.73 -0.26
CA SER A 78 -9.37 19.56 1.15
C SER A 78 -10.58 18.63 1.30
N TYR A 79 -10.75 17.99 2.46
CA TYR A 79 -11.88 17.09 2.72
C TYR A 79 -12.03 15.95 1.68
N LEU A 80 -10.92 15.44 1.17
CA LEU A 80 -10.86 14.30 0.28
C LEU A 80 -10.88 12.99 1.07
N ALA A 81 -11.09 11.87 0.37
CA ALA A 81 -10.90 10.53 0.90
C ALA A 81 -9.77 9.80 0.15
N ALA A 82 -9.09 8.90 0.83
CA ALA A 82 -8.00 8.12 0.25
C ALA A 82 -8.24 6.61 0.42
N THR A 83 -7.81 5.86 -0.57
CA THR A 83 -7.79 4.39 -0.58
C THR A 83 -6.62 3.93 -1.43
N GLY A 84 -6.32 2.63 -1.46
CA GLY A 84 -5.22 2.12 -2.27
C GLY A 84 -5.18 0.61 -2.36
N ASN A 85 -4.18 0.14 -3.08
CA ASN A 85 -3.77 -1.26 -3.15
C ASN A 85 -2.25 -1.36 -2.93
N SER A 86 -1.65 -2.50 -3.20
CA SER A 86 -0.20 -2.72 -3.03
C SER A 86 0.70 -1.86 -3.94
N SER A 87 0.15 -1.27 -5.01
CA SER A 87 0.94 -0.53 -6.02
C SER A 87 0.57 0.94 -6.14
N TYR A 88 -0.67 1.30 -5.78
CA TYR A 88 -1.22 2.63 -6.03
C TYR A 88 -2.04 3.17 -4.86
N GLY A 89 -1.87 4.46 -4.58
CA GLY A 89 -2.76 5.25 -3.74
C GLY A 89 -3.71 6.12 -4.57
N TYR A 90 -4.95 6.25 -4.12
CA TYR A 90 -6.00 7.04 -4.78
C TYR A 90 -6.55 8.07 -3.81
N PHE A 91 -6.63 9.33 -4.27
CA PHE A 91 -7.15 10.47 -3.51
C PHE A 91 -8.32 11.07 -4.26
N GLY A 92 -9.53 10.90 -3.76
CA GLY A 92 -10.75 11.24 -4.47
C GLY A 92 -11.59 12.33 -3.81
N GLY A 93 -12.31 13.09 -4.65
CA GLY A 93 -13.19 14.16 -4.22
C GLY A 93 -12.47 15.36 -3.65
N GLY A 94 -13.19 16.19 -2.90
CA GLY A 94 -12.65 17.36 -2.20
C GLY A 94 -13.62 18.52 -2.15
N ASN A 95 -13.28 19.54 -1.33
CA ASN A 95 -14.08 20.74 -1.16
C ASN A 95 -14.13 21.57 -2.47
N GLY A 96 -15.28 22.21 -2.71
CA GLY A 96 -15.63 22.81 -4.00
C GLY A 96 -16.23 21.75 -4.95
N PRO A 97 -17.16 20.90 -4.47
CA PRO A 97 -17.31 19.48 -4.79
C PRO A 97 -16.64 19.08 -6.10
N VAL A 98 -15.65 18.19 -6.03
CA VAL A 98 -14.94 17.68 -7.21
C VAL A 98 -15.12 16.17 -7.35
N SER A 99 -15.12 15.69 -8.59
CA SER A 99 -15.18 14.25 -8.88
C SER A 99 -13.80 13.65 -9.19
N THR A 100 -12.77 14.47 -9.30
CA THR A 100 -11.41 14.02 -9.66
C THR A 100 -10.88 13.00 -8.66
N VAL A 101 -10.31 11.92 -9.19
CA VAL A 101 -9.53 10.94 -8.44
C VAL A 101 -8.09 10.98 -8.92
N ASP A 102 -7.17 11.29 -8.03
CA ASP A 102 -5.73 11.28 -8.30
C ASP A 102 -5.13 9.96 -7.89
N ARG A 103 -4.25 9.41 -8.73
CA ARG A 103 -3.51 8.18 -8.44
C ARG A 103 -2.03 8.48 -8.27
N ILE A 104 -1.48 8.05 -7.14
CA ILE A 104 -0.03 7.99 -6.89
C ILE A 104 0.46 6.59 -7.24
N ASP A 105 1.59 6.50 -7.93
CA ASP A 105 2.32 5.26 -8.15
C ASP A 105 3.39 5.13 -7.06
N TYR A 106 3.31 4.09 -6.22
CA TYR A 106 4.25 3.91 -5.12
C TYR A 106 5.68 3.60 -5.58
N SER A 107 5.83 3.07 -6.80
CA SER A 107 7.17 2.86 -7.39
C SER A 107 7.82 4.15 -7.89
N ASN A 108 7.02 5.22 -8.07
CA ASN A 108 7.47 6.54 -8.51
C ASN A 108 6.68 7.65 -7.79
N ASP A 109 6.73 7.66 -6.47
CA ASP A 109 5.93 8.54 -5.61
C ASP A 109 6.38 10.01 -5.60
N THR A 110 7.47 10.33 -6.28
CA THR A 110 7.94 11.71 -6.49
C THR A 110 7.29 12.38 -7.69
N ALA A 111 6.68 11.61 -8.58
CA ALA A 111 5.92 12.17 -9.70
C ALA A 111 4.59 12.78 -9.24
N THR A 112 4.14 13.81 -9.95
CA THR A 112 2.79 14.36 -9.73
C THR A 112 1.74 13.27 -9.97
N ALA A 113 0.78 13.17 -9.06
CA ALA A 113 -0.31 12.22 -9.17
C ALA A 113 -1.08 12.37 -10.48
N SER A 114 -1.41 11.26 -11.11
CA SER A 114 -2.14 11.27 -12.38
C SER A 114 -3.65 11.17 -12.16
N PRO A 115 -4.46 12.09 -12.71
CA PRO A 115 -5.90 11.95 -12.69
C PRO A 115 -6.35 10.65 -13.37
N LYS A 116 -7.34 9.98 -12.76
CA LYS A 116 -7.94 8.74 -13.25
C LYS A 116 -9.45 8.93 -13.44
N GLY A 117 -10.19 7.86 -13.68
CA GLY A 117 -11.63 7.92 -13.86
C GLY A 117 -12.31 8.65 -12.70
N PRO A 118 -13.21 9.61 -12.96
CA PRO A 118 -13.83 10.42 -11.94
C PRO A 118 -14.82 9.60 -11.10
N LEU A 119 -15.14 10.11 -9.92
CA LEU A 119 -16.30 9.65 -9.16
C LEU A 119 -17.58 9.91 -9.97
N SER A 120 -18.62 9.10 -9.78
CA SER A 120 -19.92 9.28 -10.46
C SER A 120 -20.61 10.61 -10.18
N GLY A 121 -20.20 11.30 -9.14
CA GLY A 121 -20.66 12.64 -8.78
C GLY A 121 -19.60 13.38 -7.97
N ALA A 122 -19.55 14.68 -8.14
CA ALA A 122 -18.67 15.54 -7.36
C ALA A 122 -19.11 15.56 -5.88
N ARG A 123 -18.16 15.34 -4.95
CA ARG A 123 -18.44 15.26 -3.51
C ARG A 123 -17.23 15.55 -2.65
N TRP A 124 -17.49 15.81 -1.37
CA TRP A 124 -16.49 16.07 -0.34
C TRP A 124 -16.91 15.45 1.00
N GLY A 125 -15.98 15.36 1.95
CA GLY A 125 -16.27 14.83 3.29
C GLY A 125 -16.71 13.37 3.28
N MET A 126 -16.19 12.56 2.34
CA MET A 126 -16.51 11.15 2.18
C MET A 126 -15.47 10.27 2.86
N SER A 127 -15.85 9.01 3.08
CA SER A 127 -14.93 7.94 3.44
C SER A 127 -14.60 7.07 2.24
N ALA A 128 -13.50 6.35 2.31
CA ALA A 128 -13.08 5.40 1.30
C ALA A 128 -12.63 4.09 1.95
N THR A 129 -12.75 2.99 1.23
CA THR A 129 -12.29 1.67 1.65
C THR A 129 -11.62 0.95 0.48
N SER A 130 -10.79 -0.03 0.77
CA SER A 130 -10.15 -0.89 -0.22
C SER A 130 -10.62 -2.34 -0.03
N ALA A 131 -10.98 -3.00 -1.12
CA ALA A 131 -11.30 -4.43 -1.11
C ALA A 131 -10.06 -5.29 -0.76
N ALA A 132 -8.86 -4.81 -1.09
CA ALA A 132 -7.61 -5.49 -0.76
C ALA A 132 -7.30 -5.47 0.75
N ALA A 133 -7.90 -4.56 1.52
CA ALA A 133 -7.69 -4.48 2.98
C ALA A 133 -8.25 -5.69 3.74
N ASN A 134 -9.09 -6.50 3.11
CA ASN A 134 -9.70 -7.69 3.73
C ASN A 134 -8.85 -8.96 3.56
N GLY A 135 -7.62 -8.84 3.03
CA GLY A 135 -6.48 -9.72 3.28
C GLY A 135 -6.60 -11.20 2.94
N LEU A 136 -7.60 -11.65 2.21
CA LEU A 136 -7.64 -13.03 1.73
C LEU A 136 -7.30 -13.08 0.23
N PRO A 137 -6.35 -13.93 -0.19
CA PRO A 137 -6.12 -14.17 -1.61
C PRO A 137 -7.39 -14.73 -2.23
N GLN A 138 -7.84 -14.11 -3.32
CA GLN A 138 -8.92 -14.61 -4.17
C GLN A 138 -8.34 -15.69 -5.09
#